data_4ef56ea9785bcd273446cc9444a6fef3
#
_entry.id   4ef56ea9785bcd273446cc9444a6fef3
#
_cell.length_a   1.000
_cell.length_b   1.000
_cell.length_c   1.000
_cell.angle_alpha   90.00
_cell.angle_beta   90.00
_cell.angle_gamma   90.00
#
_symmetry.space_group_name_H-M   'P 1'
#
loop_
_entity.id
_entity.type
_entity.pdbx_description
1 polymer ?
#
loop_
_entity_poly.entity_id
_entity_poly.type
_entity_poly.pdbx_seq_one_letter_code
_entity_poly.pdbx_strand_id
1 'polypeptide(L)'
;MEMFVKTTLAFILTFLLGFFPALGQGIQVSIGTTQTCSSSDTVSVPVTILNGTNMGAISLAINYDPTRLQFVGTGNIHPSLSNDLLVNAGTFNGIHQIRAGWFSLISSNIHGLAFNLKFIANQSSTLNFDTNTVGICEITDSIANPYTGISYISGGINLLTPSFSNIARTLQFGGNINICNQSFNTSGTYTIVCPGGAVNGCDSTITLNLSVASIPTTTSIPSVQACVGDTISMPITINGGTNIGAISLALNYNASALSFIGFENANPAIQSSNLLVNAGVFAGQSQVRLSWFNANPISLGNSPVTLVNYRFVVNASSTLAWDLATAGNCEYADASATPITAVQFNNGAVTANPVRVTTLTQTIPYGTTFAFCGQTLRYSGNYSCALTSAAGCDSIVNLALTVAPPQA
;
A
#
# COMPACT_ATOMS: atom_id res chain seq x y z
N MET A 1 19.37 -11.80 16.20
CA MET A 1 20.20 -11.27 17.30
C MET A 1 21.56 -11.01 16.71
N GLU A 2 21.71 -9.83 16.06
CA GLU A 2 23.02 -9.29 15.68
C GLU A 2 22.96 -7.78 15.83
N MET A 3 23.77 -7.34 16.72
CA MET A 3 23.89 -6.00 17.27
C MET A 3 24.85 -5.23 16.37
N PHE A 4 24.35 -4.28 15.55
CA PHE A 4 25.22 -3.35 14.81
C PHE A 4 25.68 -2.23 15.73
N VAL A 5 26.96 -2.29 16.07
CA VAL A 5 27.73 -1.29 16.82
C VAL A 5 27.91 -0.07 15.90
N LYS A 6 27.29 1.08 16.26
CA LYS A 6 27.60 2.38 15.68
C LYS A 6 28.91 2.91 16.29
N THR A 7 29.97 2.87 15.50
CA THR A 7 31.23 3.53 15.84
C THR A 7 31.11 5.03 15.53
N THR A 8 30.96 5.83 16.57
CA THR A 8 31.03 7.29 16.49
C THR A 8 32.50 7.67 16.40
N LEU A 9 32.96 8.15 15.25
CA LEU A 9 34.31 8.69 15.08
C LEU A 9 34.30 10.15 15.60
N ALA A 10 34.79 10.33 16.81
CA ALA A 10 35.04 11.66 17.37
C ALA A 10 36.33 12.20 16.78
N PHE A 11 36.23 13.25 15.94
CA PHE A 11 37.36 14.05 15.51
C PHE A 11 37.78 14.97 16.67
N ILE A 12 38.87 14.63 17.35
CA ILE A 12 39.52 15.53 18.28
C ILE A 12 40.38 16.49 17.45
N LEU A 13 39.86 17.70 17.25
CA LEU A 13 40.61 18.81 16.67
C LEU A 13 41.49 19.42 17.77
N THR A 14 42.76 19.08 17.79
CA THR A 14 43.76 19.66 18.68
C THR A 14 44.04 21.10 18.24
N PHE A 15 43.54 22.04 19.01
CA PHE A 15 43.84 23.49 18.80
C PHE A 15 45.31 23.73 19.25
N LEU A 16 46.21 23.88 18.26
CA LEU A 16 47.53 24.40 18.49
C LEU A 16 47.37 25.95 18.55
N LEU A 17 47.32 26.51 19.75
CA LEU A 17 47.45 27.96 19.99
C LEU A 17 48.86 28.40 19.64
N GLY A 18 49.11 28.67 18.36
CA GLY A 18 50.22 29.51 17.92
C GLY A 18 49.91 30.97 18.20
N PHE A 19 50.61 31.62 19.10
CA PHE A 19 50.66 33.06 19.20
C PHE A 19 51.27 33.64 17.91
N PHE A 20 50.42 33.95 16.91
CA PHE A 20 50.78 34.82 15.84
C PHE A 20 50.49 36.26 16.34
N PRO A 21 51.46 37.23 16.18
CA PRO A 21 51.16 38.64 16.41
C PRO A 21 49.97 38.97 15.48
N ALA A 22 48.94 39.57 16.03
CA ALA A 22 47.80 40.08 15.27
C ALA A 22 48.32 41.21 14.34
N LEU A 23 48.75 40.84 13.13
CA LEU A 23 48.75 41.75 11.99
C LEU A 23 47.30 42.16 11.84
N GLY A 24 46.99 43.47 12.04
CA GLY A 24 45.61 43.95 11.89
C GLY A 24 45.04 43.44 10.58
N GLN A 25 44.08 42.52 10.67
CA GLN A 25 43.43 41.99 9.46
C GLN A 25 42.72 43.16 8.80
N GLY A 26 43.07 43.44 7.53
CA GLY A 26 42.40 44.46 6.72
C GLY A 26 40.90 44.21 6.62
N ILE A 27 40.15 45.18 6.21
CA ILE A 27 38.71 45.06 5.98
C ILE A 27 38.47 43.97 4.90
N GLN A 28 37.57 43.05 5.20
CA GLN A 28 37.14 42.06 4.23
C GLN A 28 35.64 42.24 3.95
N VAL A 29 35.29 42.30 2.67
CA VAL A 29 33.90 42.33 2.20
C VAL A 29 33.64 41.06 1.42
N SER A 30 32.62 40.30 1.79
CA SER A 30 32.32 39.05 1.11
C SER A 30 30.83 38.90 0.76
N ILE A 31 30.59 38.33 -0.39
CA ILE A 31 29.26 37.84 -0.80
C ILE A 31 29.22 36.36 -0.48
N GLY A 32 28.20 35.92 0.23
CA GLY A 32 28.00 34.49 0.51
C GLY A 32 27.62 33.70 -0.73
N THR A 33 27.81 32.36 -0.66
CA THR A 33 27.26 31.46 -1.64
C THR A 33 26.06 30.73 -1.02
N THR A 34 24.90 30.81 -1.68
CA THR A 34 23.64 30.21 -1.20
C THR A 34 23.16 29.18 -2.20
N GLN A 35 22.43 28.21 -1.70
CA GLN A 35 21.81 27.15 -2.53
C GLN A 35 20.29 27.27 -2.45
N THR A 36 19.60 26.93 -3.56
CA THR A 36 18.15 26.78 -3.62
C THR A 36 17.77 25.64 -4.55
N CYS A 37 16.65 25.00 -4.26
CA CYS A 37 16.09 23.94 -5.09
C CYS A 37 14.93 24.42 -5.98
N SER A 38 14.51 25.65 -5.82
CA SER A 38 13.36 26.23 -6.51
C SER A 38 13.79 27.46 -7.32
N SER A 39 13.36 27.51 -8.57
CA SER A 39 13.54 28.67 -9.43
C SER A 39 12.50 29.78 -9.20
N SER A 40 11.52 29.57 -8.31
CA SER A 40 10.49 30.53 -7.98
C SER A 40 10.66 31.18 -6.61
N ASP A 41 11.50 30.61 -5.74
CA ASP A 41 11.66 31.08 -4.38
C ASP A 41 12.65 32.21 -4.30
N THR A 42 12.38 33.17 -3.39
CA THR A 42 13.29 34.24 -3.10
C THR A 42 14.45 33.73 -2.23
N VAL A 43 15.66 33.84 -2.74
CA VAL A 43 16.91 33.47 -2.07
C VAL A 43 17.59 34.68 -1.51
N SER A 44 18.06 34.59 -0.27
CA SER A 44 18.81 35.64 0.40
C SER A 44 20.32 35.35 0.37
N VAL A 45 21.10 36.22 -0.22
CA VAL A 45 22.56 36.14 -0.32
C VAL A 45 23.16 37.16 0.63
N PRO A 46 23.92 36.74 1.66
CA PRO A 46 24.50 37.67 2.62
C PRO A 46 25.68 38.44 2.03
N VAL A 47 25.73 39.71 2.28
CA VAL A 47 26.92 40.56 2.14
C VAL A 47 27.44 40.82 3.53
N THR A 48 28.69 40.44 3.82
CA THR A 48 29.30 40.57 5.14
C THR A 48 30.53 41.45 5.06
N ILE A 49 30.74 42.24 6.13
CA ILE A 49 31.92 43.04 6.30
C ILE A 49 32.60 42.61 7.60
N LEU A 50 33.86 42.22 7.51
CA LEU A 50 34.67 41.87 8.66
C LEU A 50 35.72 43.00 8.90
N ASN A 51 36.01 43.28 10.17
CA ASN A 51 36.97 44.27 10.61
C ASN A 51 36.68 45.71 10.12
N GLY A 52 35.41 46.02 9.81
CA GLY A 52 34.97 47.37 9.44
C GLY A 52 34.86 48.25 10.67
N THR A 53 35.88 49.03 10.99
CA THR A 53 35.94 49.97 12.11
C THR A 53 36.05 51.39 11.59
N ASN A 54 35.44 52.36 12.29
CA ASN A 54 35.46 53.78 11.97
C ASN A 54 35.04 54.07 10.51
N MET A 55 34.05 53.36 9.99
CA MET A 55 33.57 53.49 8.61
C MET A 55 32.67 54.73 8.49
N GLY A 56 32.87 55.54 7.45
CA GLY A 56 32.05 56.72 7.12
C GLY A 56 31.27 56.58 5.83
N ALA A 57 31.79 55.81 4.87
CA ALA A 57 31.03 55.45 3.67
C ALA A 57 31.36 54.07 3.13
N ILE A 58 30.39 53.47 2.42
CA ILE A 58 30.49 52.23 1.70
C ILE A 58 29.97 52.45 0.29
N SER A 59 30.76 52.09 -0.72
CA SER A 59 30.34 51.99 -2.12
C SER A 59 30.69 50.59 -2.61
N LEU A 60 29.70 49.82 -3.09
CA LEU A 60 29.89 48.50 -3.62
C LEU A 60 29.17 48.37 -4.97
N ALA A 61 29.86 47.83 -5.95
CA ALA A 61 29.30 47.46 -7.24
C ALA A 61 29.44 45.92 -7.44
N ILE A 62 28.34 45.25 -7.61
CA ILE A 62 28.27 43.81 -7.71
C ILE A 62 27.72 43.44 -9.08
N ASN A 63 28.54 42.82 -9.93
CA ASN A 63 28.17 42.34 -11.25
C ASN A 63 27.32 41.08 -11.12
N TYR A 64 26.25 40.98 -11.89
CA TYR A 64 25.40 39.80 -11.97
C TYR A 64 24.83 39.62 -13.37
N ASP A 65 24.38 38.40 -13.69
CA ASP A 65 23.71 38.09 -14.94
C ASP A 65 22.17 38.16 -14.75
N PRO A 66 21.47 39.17 -15.32
CA PRO A 66 20.03 39.33 -15.16
C PRO A 66 19.19 38.27 -15.90
N THR A 67 19.80 37.51 -16.82
CA THR A 67 19.15 36.38 -17.48
C THR A 67 19.08 35.16 -16.56
N ARG A 68 19.95 35.06 -15.57
CA ARG A 68 20.05 33.96 -14.60
C ARG A 68 19.49 34.32 -13.23
N LEU A 69 19.68 35.56 -12.78
CA LEU A 69 19.25 36.05 -11.48
C LEU A 69 18.37 37.29 -11.63
N GLN A 70 17.17 37.25 -11.10
CA GLN A 70 16.35 38.44 -10.96
C GLN A 70 16.53 39.02 -9.59
N PHE A 71 17.12 40.25 -9.50
CA PHE A 71 17.22 40.96 -8.24
C PHE A 71 15.83 41.47 -7.83
N VAL A 72 15.44 41.20 -6.58
CA VAL A 72 14.10 41.54 -6.05
C VAL A 72 14.17 42.50 -4.85
N GLY A 73 15.37 42.81 -4.34
CA GLY A 73 15.53 43.76 -3.26
C GLY A 73 16.57 43.36 -2.21
N THR A 74 16.49 43.97 -1.05
CA THR A 74 17.38 43.75 0.09
C THR A 74 16.62 43.32 1.34
N GLY A 75 17.35 42.85 2.35
CA GLY A 75 16.80 42.49 3.65
C GLY A 75 17.87 42.36 4.71
N ASN A 76 17.45 42.15 5.96
CA ASN A 76 18.34 41.97 7.11
C ASN A 76 19.50 42.99 7.15
N ILE A 77 19.16 44.28 6.98
CA ILE A 77 20.15 45.36 6.95
C ILE A 77 20.69 45.61 8.37
N HIS A 78 22.02 45.70 8.50
CA HIS A 78 22.68 46.01 9.75
C HIS A 78 22.14 47.34 10.34
N PRO A 79 21.88 47.43 11.65
CA PRO A 79 21.27 48.63 12.24
C PRO A 79 22.02 49.95 11.90
N SER A 80 23.36 49.92 11.82
CA SER A 80 24.16 51.08 11.44
C SER A 80 23.97 51.54 10.00
N LEU A 81 23.41 50.70 9.12
CA LEU A 81 23.16 50.97 7.70
C LEU A 81 21.68 51.26 7.41
N SER A 82 20.77 50.96 8.36
CA SER A 82 19.34 50.79 8.10
C SER A 82 18.62 52.05 7.59
N ASN A 83 19.10 53.23 7.89
CA ASN A 83 18.41 54.47 7.52
C ASN A 83 18.88 55.06 6.16
N ASP A 84 20.12 54.80 5.75
CA ASP A 84 20.75 55.49 4.63
C ASP A 84 21.35 54.54 3.57
N LEU A 85 21.17 53.22 3.72
CA LEU A 85 21.63 52.28 2.72
C LEU A 85 20.73 52.31 1.47
N LEU A 86 21.31 52.73 0.35
CA LEU A 86 20.68 52.70 -0.96
C LEU A 86 21.21 51.54 -1.77
N VAL A 87 20.31 50.68 -2.24
CA VAL A 87 20.67 49.53 -3.11
C VAL A 87 19.79 49.52 -4.34
N ASN A 88 20.42 49.68 -5.52
CA ASN A 88 19.76 49.72 -6.80
C ASN A 88 20.42 48.76 -7.79
N ALA A 89 19.59 48.04 -8.59
CA ALA A 89 20.06 47.25 -9.72
C ALA A 89 19.81 48.00 -11.03
N GLY A 90 20.79 47.94 -11.93
CA GLY A 90 20.69 48.59 -13.24
C GLY A 90 21.83 48.23 -14.16
N THR A 91 21.84 48.84 -15.36
CA THR A 91 22.94 48.72 -16.32
C THR A 91 23.80 49.96 -16.24
N PHE A 92 25.06 49.76 -15.90
CA PHE A 92 26.05 50.84 -15.79
C PHE A 92 27.23 50.54 -16.74
N ASN A 93 27.47 51.41 -17.69
CA ASN A 93 28.48 51.24 -18.74
C ASN A 93 28.36 49.89 -19.47
N GLY A 94 27.11 49.44 -19.72
CA GLY A 94 26.85 48.18 -20.41
C GLY A 94 26.93 46.91 -19.53
N ILE A 95 27.26 47.04 -18.24
CA ILE A 95 27.34 45.93 -17.28
C ILE A 95 26.15 45.99 -16.33
N HIS A 96 25.49 44.84 -16.11
CA HIS A 96 24.44 44.75 -15.11
C HIS A 96 25.04 44.64 -13.72
N GLN A 97 24.71 45.60 -12.87
CA GLN A 97 25.25 45.70 -11.53
C GLN A 97 24.18 46.01 -10.48
N ILE A 98 24.41 45.50 -9.30
CA ILE A 98 23.76 46.00 -8.08
C ILE A 98 24.75 46.96 -7.43
N ARG A 99 24.32 48.20 -7.21
CA ARG A 99 25.10 49.21 -6.51
C ARG A 99 24.52 49.44 -5.15
N ALA A 100 25.36 49.30 -4.11
CA ALA A 100 25.02 49.59 -2.73
C ALA A 100 25.87 50.75 -2.26
N GLY A 101 25.22 51.80 -1.81
CA GLY A 101 25.86 53.01 -1.28
C GLY A 101 25.32 53.35 0.10
N TRP A 102 26.20 53.71 1.01
CA TRP A 102 25.86 54.23 2.33
C TRP A 102 26.91 55.25 2.76
N PHE A 103 26.47 56.28 3.46
CA PHE A 103 27.38 57.24 4.08
C PHE A 103 26.82 57.71 5.43
N SER A 104 27.71 58.07 6.33
CA SER A 104 27.38 58.68 7.64
C SER A 104 28.50 59.63 8.09
N LEU A 105 28.12 60.78 8.68
CA LEU A 105 29.04 61.70 9.31
C LEU A 105 29.52 61.19 10.67
N ILE A 106 28.85 60.18 11.22
CA ILE A 106 29.22 59.53 12.48
C ILE A 106 29.83 58.18 12.11
N SER A 107 31.03 57.90 12.58
CA SER A 107 31.71 56.64 12.30
C SER A 107 30.89 55.42 12.79
N SER A 108 30.87 54.39 11.99
CA SER A 108 30.20 53.11 12.30
C SER A 108 31.19 51.97 12.28
N ASN A 109 30.94 50.99 13.13
CA ASN A 109 31.67 49.73 13.14
C ASN A 109 30.73 48.61 12.65
N ILE A 110 31.16 47.85 11.64
CA ILE A 110 30.42 46.73 11.11
C ILE A 110 31.30 45.51 11.13
N HIS A 111 30.83 44.46 11.81
CA HIS A 111 31.51 43.18 11.85
C HIS A 111 30.46 42.07 11.73
N GLY A 112 30.43 41.42 10.58
CA GLY A 112 29.44 40.40 10.27
C GLY A 112 28.49 40.78 9.13
N LEU A 113 27.23 40.40 9.23
CA LEU A 113 26.22 40.67 8.19
C LEU A 113 25.98 42.16 8.04
N ALA A 114 26.23 42.69 6.84
CA ALA A 114 25.90 44.07 6.48
C ALA A 114 24.46 44.17 5.96
N PHE A 115 24.11 43.36 4.99
CA PHE A 115 22.76 43.22 4.44
C PHE A 115 22.64 41.94 3.60
N ASN A 116 21.42 41.52 3.31
CA ASN A 116 21.12 40.47 2.34
C ASN A 116 20.70 41.09 1.01
N LEU A 117 21.19 40.52 -0.10
CA LEU A 117 20.62 40.68 -1.44
C LEU A 117 19.59 39.58 -1.67
N LYS A 118 18.43 39.92 -2.22
CA LYS A 118 17.36 38.99 -2.50
C LYS A 118 17.21 38.76 -4.00
N PHE A 119 17.16 37.51 -4.41
CA PHE A 119 17.04 37.11 -5.80
C PHE A 119 16.00 36.00 -6.00
N ILE A 120 15.44 35.95 -7.21
CA ILE A 120 14.85 34.74 -7.78
C ILE A 120 15.90 34.19 -8.76
N ALA A 121 16.28 32.91 -8.58
CA ALA A 121 17.35 32.30 -9.37
C ALA A 121 16.76 31.37 -10.45
N ASN A 122 16.86 31.75 -11.70
CA ASN A 122 16.48 30.90 -12.84
C ASN A 122 17.57 29.89 -13.20
N GLN A 123 18.82 30.20 -12.91
CA GLN A 123 19.99 29.34 -13.09
C GLN A 123 21.05 29.71 -12.04
N SER A 124 22.00 28.77 -11.82
CA SER A 124 23.20 29.09 -11.00
C SER A 124 23.99 30.23 -11.60
N SER A 125 24.42 31.14 -10.76
CA SER A 125 25.21 32.29 -11.21
C SER A 125 26.10 32.84 -10.11
N THR A 126 27.22 33.45 -10.49
CA THR A 126 28.12 34.16 -9.60
C THR A 126 27.70 35.61 -9.41
N LEU A 127 28.09 36.17 -8.28
CA LEU A 127 27.98 37.59 -7.92
C LEU A 127 29.40 38.07 -7.65
N ASN A 128 29.90 39.01 -8.46
CA ASN A 128 31.29 39.40 -8.43
C ASN A 128 31.39 40.89 -8.14
N PHE A 129 32.26 41.29 -7.20
CA PHE A 129 32.57 42.71 -7.02
C PHE A 129 33.29 43.27 -8.25
N ASP A 130 32.92 44.45 -8.68
CA ASP A 130 33.66 45.20 -9.72
C ASP A 130 34.80 45.98 -9.07
N THR A 131 35.93 45.32 -8.90
CA THR A 131 37.14 45.92 -8.32
C THR A 131 38.05 46.57 -9.39
N ASN A 132 37.70 46.45 -10.69
CA ASN A 132 38.48 46.98 -11.80
C ASN A 132 38.15 48.44 -12.09
N THR A 133 36.95 48.89 -11.78
CA THR A 133 36.51 50.26 -11.97
C THR A 133 36.81 51.07 -10.71
N VAL A 134 37.65 52.06 -10.85
CA VAL A 134 38.11 52.89 -9.71
C VAL A 134 36.94 53.63 -9.04
N GLY A 135 36.88 53.61 -7.71
CA GLY A 135 35.93 54.36 -6.89
C GLY A 135 34.53 53.74 -6.75
N ILE A 136 34.24 52.58 -7.37
CA ILE A 136 32.92 51.97 -7.25
C ILE A 136 32.84 50.82 -6.23
N CYS A 137 34.00 50.27 -5.83
CA CYS A 137 34.12 49.38 -4.68
C CYS A 137 35.11 50.01 -3.70
N GLU A 138 34.60 50.79 -2.74
CA GLU A 138 35.40 51.59 -1.82
C GLU A 138 34.74 51.68 -0.46
N ILE A 139 35.53 51.70 0.58
CA ILE A 139 35.10 52.01 1.94
C ILE A 139 36.00 53.15 2.44
N THR A 140 35.39 54.17 3.07
CA THR A 140 36.14 55.31 3.67
C THR A 140 35.88 55.38 5.16
N ASP A 141 36.76 56.09 5.84
CA ASP A 141 36.53 56.51 7.23
C ASP A 141 35.52 57.69 7.31
N SER A 142 35.22 58.19 8.51
CA SER A 142 34.24 59.24 8.77
C SER A 142 34.69 60.61 8.28
N ILE A 143 35.95 60.79 7.84
CA ILE A 143 36.51 61.99 7.26
C ILE A 143 36.87 61.82 5.78
N ALA A 144 36.27 60.77 5.13
CA ALA A 144 36.38 60.47 3.73
C ALA A 144 37.76 59.98 3.24
N ASN A 145 38.62 59.42 4.11
CA ASN A 145 39.84 58.78 3.67
C ASN A 145 39.55 57.33 3.27
N PRO A 146 39.96 56.93 2.07
CA PRO A 146 39.73 55.54 1.62
C PRO A 146 40.62 54.57 2.38
N TYR A 147 40.03 53.41 2.79
CA TYR A 147 40.77 52.26 3.29
C TYR A 147 41.49 51.57 2.14
N THR A 148 42.76 51.23 2.36
CA THR A 148 43.58 50.47 1.39
C THR A 148 43.65 49.00 1.77
N GLY A 149 43.86 48.11 0.79
CA GLY A 149 44.04 46.67 1.04
C GLY A 149 42.75 45.96 1.45
N ILE A 150 41.58 46.44 1.04
CA ILE A 150 40.30 45.76 1.25
C ILE A 150 40.28 44.46 0.43
N SER A 151 39.92 43.37 1.08
CA SER A 151 39.72 42.07 0.40
C SER A 151 38.25 41.89 -0.01
N TYR A 152 38.00 41.76 -1.30
CA TYR A 152 36.67 41.52 -1.84
C TYR A 152 36.53 40.04 -2.25
N ILE A 153 35.60 39.29 -1.64
CA ILE A 153 35.34 37.86 -1.92
C ILE A 153 33.99 37.73 -2.58
N SER A 154 33.99 37.26 -3.81
CA SER A 154 32.81 37.01 -4.61
C SER A 154 32.06 35.77 -4.12
N GLY A 155 30.77 35.69 -4.42
CA GLY A 155 29.90 34.60 -4.05
C GLY A 155 28.93 34.23 -5.17
N GLY A 156 27.75 33.75 -4.81
CA GLY A 156 26.75 33.40 -5.83
C GLY A 156 25.58 32.61 -5.33
N ILE A 157 24.80 32.11 -6.27
CA ILE A 157 23.65 31.23 -6.04
C ILE A 157 23.82 29.95 -6.86
N ASN A 158 23.69 28.82 -6.20
CA ASN A 158 23.66 27.52 -6.84
C ASN A 158 22.19 27.02 -6.86
N LEU A 159 21.60 27.00 -8.05
CA LEU A 159 20.31 26.35 -8.27
C LEU A 159 20.54 24.85 -8.42
N LEU A 160 20.06 24.09 -7.47
CA LEU A 160 20.15 22.65 -7.46
C LEU A 160 18.93 22.04 -8.17
N THR A 161 19.11 20.87 -8.79
CA THR A 161 18.03 20.18 -9.50
C THR A 161 17.39 19.15 -8.58
N PRO A 162 16.06 19.11 -8.47
CA PRO A 162 15.34 17.97 -7.87
C PRO A 162 15.69 16.67 -8.57
N SER A 163 15.63 15.54 -7.84
CA SER A 163 15.81 14.22 -8.44
C SER A 163 14.48 13.60 -8.80
N PHE A 164 14.49 12.76 -9.87
CA PHE A 164 13.34 11.99 -10.32
C PHE A 164 13.70 10.52 -10.41
N SER A 165 12.83 9.63 -9.94
CA SER A 165 13.04 8.18 -10.06
C SER A 165 11.73 7.46 -10.34
N ASN A 166 11.83 6.34 -11.08
CA ASN A 166 10.71 5.44 -11.34
C ASN A 166 10.96 4.12 -10.61
N ILE A 167 9.99 3.66 -9.85
CA ILE A 167 10.05 2.42 -9.09
C ILE A 167 8.87 1.54 -9.52
N ALA A 168 9.13 0.32 -9.96
CA ALA A 168 8.11 -0.70 -10.14
C ALA A 168 8.20 -1.70 -8.97
N ARG A 169 7.07 -2.04 -8.36
CA ARG A 169 6.98 -3.02 -7.26
C ARG A 169 5.75 -3.89 -7.44
N THR A 170 5.91 -5.17 -7.08
CA THR A 170 4.82 -6.12 -6.96
C THR A 170 4.73 -6.55 -5.51
N LEU A 171 3.54 -6.47 -4.93
CA LEU A 171 3.23 -6.94 -3.58
C LEU A 171 2.33 -8.17 -3.66
N GLN A 172 2.46 -9.05 -2.68
CA GLN A 172 1.47 -10.07 -2.41
C GLN A 172 0.19 -9.40 -1.88
N PHE A 173 -0.93 -10.10 -1.98
CA PHE A 173 -2.20 -9.63 -1.44
C PHE A 173 -2.06 -9.25 0.05
N GLY A 174 -2.65 -8.10 0.42
CA GLY A 174 -2.56 -7.56 1.79
C GLY A 174 -1.20 -6.96 2.16
N GLY A 175 -0.21 -7.01 1.24
CA GLY A 175 1.07 -6.33 1.44
C GLY A 175 0.95 -4.82 1.35
N ASN A 176 1.89 -4.11 1.95
CA ASN A 176 2.04 -2.67 1.81
C ASN A 176 3.49 -2.30 1.53
N ILE A 177 3.69 -1.13 0.94
CA ILE A 177 5.00 -0.50 0.77
C ILE A 177 4.94 0.91 1.31
N ASN A 178 5.98 1.31 2.05
CA ASN A 178 6.11 2.66 2.56
C ASN A 178 7.19 3.39 1.79
N ILE A 179 6.85 4.57 1.26
CA ILE A 179 7.77 5.46 0.55
C ILE A 179 7.53 6.87 1.10
N CYS A 180 8.57 7.51 1.58
CA CYS A 180 8.53 8.88 2.12
C CYS A 180 7.38 9.08 3.13
N ASN A 181 7.23 8.16 4.09
CA ASN A 181 6.20 8.14 5.13
C ASN A 181 4.75 8.00 4.61
N GLN A 182 4.56 7.66 3.34
CA GLN A 182 3.26 7.32 2.76
C GLN A 182 3.17 5.83 2.53
N SER A 183 2.01 5.22 2.83
CA SER A 183 1.77 3.78 2.70
C SER A 183 0.86 3.51 1.51
N PHE A 184 1.23 2.53 0.68
CA PHE A 184 0.50 2.12 -0.52
C PHE A 184 0.25 0.61 -0.48
N ASN A 185 -0.99 0.21 -0.71
CA ASN A 185 -1.44 -1.19 -0.67
C ASN A 185 -2.40 -1.57 -1.80
N THR A 186 -2.62 -0.70 -2.76
CA THR A 186 -3.48 -0.94 -3.94
C THR A 186 -2.68 -0.77 -5.22
N SER A 187 -3.05 -1.52 -6.27
CA SER A 187 -2.43 -1.37 -7.58
C SER A 187 -2.70 0.02 -8.15
N GLY A 188 -1.69 0.62 -8.76
CA GLY A 188 -1.81 1.95 -9.35
C GLY A 188 -0.46 2.59 -9.65
N THR A 189 -0.51 3.76 -10.28
CA THR A 189 0.64 4.64 -10.48
C THR A 189 0.51 5.83 -9.54
N TYR A 190 1.52 6.05 -8.71
CA TYR A 190 1.55 7.10 -7.70
C TYR A 190 2.73 8.03 -7.95
N THR A 191 2.49 9.34 -7.86
CA THR A 191 3.55 10.35 -7.85
C THR A 191 3.76 10.82 -6.41
N ILE A 192 4.95 10.61 -5.87
CA ILE A 192 5.30 10.84 -4.48
C ILE A 192 6.41 11.88 -4.42
N VAL A 193 6.18 12.96 -3.69
CA VAL A 193 7.21 13.95 -3.39
C VAL A 193 7.82 13.64 -2.04
N CYS A 194 9.15 13.48 -2.02
CA CYS A 194 9.94 13.22 -0.82
C CYS A 194 10.73 14.49 -0.47
N PRO A 195 10.30 15.28 0.52
CA PRO A 195 11.00 16.49 0.90
C PRO A 195 12.44 16.21 1.33
N GLY A 196 13.40 16.92 0.72
CA GLY A 196 14.83 16.73 1.01
C GLY A 196 15.37 15.35 0.61
N GLY A 197 14.65 14.57 -0.19
CA GLY A 197 15.00 13.20 -0.52
C GLY A 197 16.11 13.01 -1.55
N ALA A 198 16.51 14.07 -2.24
CA ALA A 198 17.63 14.05 -3.15
C ALA A 198 18.98 14.18 -2.40
N VAL A 199 20.04 13.60 -2.96
CA VAL A 199 21.40 13.65 -2.37
C VAL A 199 21.92 15.08 -2.14
N ASN A 200 21.47 16.01 -2.98
CA ASN A 200 21.80 17.43 -2.88
C ASN A 200 20.90 18.21 -1.89
N GLY A 201 20.00 17.54 -1.16
CA GLY A 201 19.08 18.13 -0.19
C GLY A 201 17.80 18.71 -0.79
N CYS A 202 17.60 18.63 -2.10
CA CYS A 202 16.35 19.00 -2.75
C CYS A 202 15.29 17.93 -2.59
N ASP A 203 14.04 18.28 -2.92
CA ASP A 203 12.98 17.28 -2.99
C ASP A 203 13.27 16.25 -4.10
N SER A 204 12.87 15.02 -3.88
CA SER A 204 12.85 14.01 -4.92
C SER A 204 11.42 13.62 -5.26
N THR A 205 11.14 13.42 -6.55
CA THR A 205 9.85 12.94 -7.03
C THR A 205 10.01 11.49 -7.48
N ILE A 206 9.20 10.61 -6.90
CA ILE A 206 9.18 9.18 -7.19
C ILE A 206 7.87 8.85 -7.89
N THR A 207 7.96 8.24 -9.07
CA THR A 207 6.80 7.59 -9.71
C THR A 207 6.81 6.12 -9.33
N LEU A 208 5.87 5.70 -8.48
CA LEU A 208 5.68 4.30 -8.09
C LEU A 208 4.63 3.64 -8.97
N ASN A 209 5.02 2.63 -9.73
CA ASN A 209 4.12 1.70 -10.41
C ASN A 209 3.94 0.47 -9.53
N LEU A 210 2.80 0.40 -8.82
CA LEU A 210 2.51 -0.66 -7.87
C LEU A 210 1.54 -1.67 -8.48
N SER A 211 1.91 -2.95 -8.44
CA SER A 211 1.04 -4.08 -8.74
C SER A 211 0.85 -4.89 -7.47
N VAL A 212 -0.39 -5.10 -7.05
CA VAL A 212 -0.72 -5.95 -5.90
C VAL A 212 -1.38 -7.21 -6.42
N ALA A 213 -0.80 -8.36 -6.09
CA ALA A 213 -1.37 -9.66 -6.48
C ALA A 213 -2.75 -9.83 -5.86
N SER A 214 -3.72 -10.28 -6.64
CA SER A 214 -5.03 -10.70 -6.14
C SER A 214 -4.93 -12.12 -5.56
N ILE A 215 -5.68 -12.42 -4.49
CA ILE A 215 -5.92 -13.82 -4.11
C ILE A 215 -6.82 -14.46 -5.18
N PRO A 216 -6.48 -15.65 -5.69
CA PRO A 216 -7.39 -16.37 -6.55
C PRO A 216 -8.72 -16.60 -5.83
N THR A 217 -9.81 -16.22 -6.46
CA THR A 217 -11.15 -16.55 -5.95
C THR A 217 -11.32 -18.05 -6.05
N THR A 218 -11.49 -18.75 -4.93
CA THR A 218 -11.67 -20.22 -4.92
C THR A 218 -13.08 -20.56 -4.47
N THR A 219 -13.83 -21.27 -5.31
CA THR A 219 -15.16 -21.79 -5.00
C THR A 219 -15.07 -23.27 -4.73
N SER A 220 -15.66 -23.75 -3.63
CA SER A 220 -15.56 -25.15 -3.22
C SER A 220 -16.89 -25.70 -2.77
N ILE A 221 -17.11 -26.98 -3.06
CA ILE A 221 -18.15 -27.84 -2.45
C ILE A 221 -17.45 -29.01 -1.78
N PRO A 222 -17.78 -29.38 -0.54
CA PRO A 222 -17.09 -30.43 0.20
C PRO A 222 -17.44 -31.82 -0.34
N SER A 223 -16.63 -32.81 0.04
CA SER A 223 -16.98 -34.24 -0.04
C SER A 223 -17.49 -34.70 1.33
N VAL A 224 -18.63 -35.36 1.35
CA VAL A 224 -19.27 -35.84 2.57
C VAL A 224 -19.70 -37.30 2.45
N GLN A 225 -19.87 -37.96 3.60
CA GLN A 225 -20.52 -39.27 3.71
C GLN A 225 -21.89 -39.10 4.35
N ALA A 226 -22.89 -39.81 3.87
CA ALA A 226 -24.25 -39.76 4.39
C ALA A 226 -24.95 -41.12 4.16
N CYS A 227 -26.02 -41.37 4.88
CA CYS A 227 -26.80 -42.58 4.69
C CYS A 227 -27.80 -42.39 3.55
N VAL A 228 -28.11 -43.49 2.85
CA VAL A 228 -29.23 -43.47 1.91
C VAL A 228 -30.53 -43.10 2.64
N GLY A 229 -31.25 -42.12 2.09
CA GLY A 229 -32.46 -41.55 2.69
C GLY A 229 -32.25 -40.26 3.48
N ASP A 230 -30.99 -39.94 3.84
CA ASP A 230 -30.68 -38.71 4.59
C ASP A 230 -30.88 -37.46 3.74
N THR A 231 -31.24 -36.38 4.42
CA THR A 231 -31.15 -35.02 3.88
C THR A 231 -29.86 -34.39 4.33
N ILE A 232 -29.03 -33.98 3.39
CA ILE A 232 -27.75 -33.34 3.64
C ILE A 232 -27.78 -31.85 3.25
N SER A 233 -26.99 -31.07 3.96
CA SER A 233 -26.77 -29.65 3.68
C SER A 233 -25.32 -29.44 3.26
N MET A 234 -25.11 -29.01 2.01
CA MET A 234 -23.80 -28.94 1.35
C MET A 234 -23.41 -27.48 1.18
N PRO A 235 -22.46 -26.95 1.95
CA PRO A 235 -22.06 -25.54 1.84
C PRO A 235 -21.28 -25.28 0.54
N ILE A 236 -21.74 -24.32 -0.23
CA ILE A 236 -20.97 -23.71 -1.31
C ILE A 236 -20.16 -22.60 -0.70
N THR A 237 -18.86 -22.78 -0.65
CA THR A 237 -17.95 -21.80 -0.03
C THR A 237 -17.14 -21.08 -1.08
N ILE A 238 -16.87 -19.79 -0.81
CA ILE A 238 -15.96 -18.96 -1.57
C ILE A 238 -14.85 -18.46 -0.65
N ASN A 239 -13.61 -18.45 -1.13
CA ASN A 239 -12.47 -17.83 -0.47
C ASN A 239 -11.85 -16.81 -1.42
N GLY A 240 -11.55 -15.61 -0.94
CA GLY A 240 -11.20 -14.48 -1.78
C GLY A 240 -12.46 -13.88 -2.44
N GLY A 241 -12.26 -13.09 -3.47
CA GLY A 241 -13.35 -12.41 -4.16
C GLY A 241 -13.59 -11.02 -3.63
N THR A 242 -13.04 -10.06 -4.33
CA THR A 242 -13.22 -8.62 -4.11
C THR A 242 -13.93 -8.02 -5.32
N ASN A 243 -14.73 -7.00 -5.08
CA ASN A 243 -15.44 -6.29 -6.13
C ASN A 243 -16.37 -7.18 -6.98
N ILE A 244 -17.05 -8.16 -6.35
CA ILE A 244 -17.98 -9.06 -7.04
C ILE A 244 -19.30 -8.32 -7.27
N GLY A 245 -19.67 -8.13 -8.54
CA GLY A 245 -20.95 -7.59 -8.98
C GLY A 245 -21.91 -8.65 -9.49
N ALA A 246 -21.40 -9.81 -9.95
CA ALA A 246 -22.20 -10.93 -10.41
C ALA A 246 -21.56 -12.28 -10.09
N ILE A 247 -22.41 -13.28 -9.84
CA ILE A 247 -22.06 -14.68 -9.59
C ILE A 247 -22.90 -15.56 -10.50
N SER A 248 -22.26 -16.44 -11.26
CA SER A 248 -22.90 -17.51 -12.03
C SER A 248 -22.21 -18.82 -11.70
N LEU A 249 -22.93 -19.79 -11.13
CA LEU A 249 -22.41 -21.11 -10.76
C LEU A 249 -23.32 -22.20 -11.29
N ALA A 250 -22.74 -23.24 -11.87
CA ALA A 250 -23.45 -24.42 -12.34
C ALA A 250 -22.75 -25.67 -11.80
N LEU A 251 -23.45 -26.43 -10.96
CA LEU A 251 -22.96 -27.64 -10.34
C LEU A 251 -23.64 -28.88 -10.98
N ASN A 252 -22.85 -29.69 -11.66
CA ASN A 252 -23.32 -31.00 -12.21
C ASN A 252 -23.42 -32.00 -11.08
N TYR A 253 -24.51 -32.77 -11.10
CA TYR A 253 -24.74 -33.89 -10.18
C TYR A 253 -25.55 -35.02 -10.86
N ASN A 254 -25.60 -36.21 -10.28
CA ASN A 254 -26.45 -37.29 -10.76
C ASN A 254 -27.82 -37.19 -10.09
N ALA A 255 -28.86 -36.80 -10.83
CA ALA A 255 -30.22 -36.64 -10.29
C ALA A 255 -30.88 -37.98 -9.86
N SER A 256 -30.40 -39.13 -10.33
CA SER A 256 -30.86 -40.43 -9.80
C SER A 256 -30.22 -40.80 -8.46
N ALA A 257 -29.05 -40.22 -8.16
CA ALA A 257 -28.31 -40.42 -6.93
C ALA A 257 -28.61 -39.38 -5.85
N LEU A 258 -28.88 -38.14 -6.24
CA LEU A 258 -29.18 -37.03 -5.34
C LEU A 258 -30.43 -36.29 -5.81
N SER A 259 -31.40 -36.10 -4.92
CA SER A 259 -32.57 -35.26 -5.21
C SER A 259 -32.37 -33.88 -4.60
N PHE A 260 -32.22 -32.86 -5.44
CA PHE A 260 -32.13 -31.48 -4.96
C PHE A 260 -33.48 -31.01 -4.43
N ILE A 261 -33.53 -30.51 -3.19
CA ILE A 261 -34.77 -30.09 -2.52
C ILE A 261 -34.79 -28.59 -2.16
N GLY A 262 -33.73 -27.85 -2.54
CA GLY A 262 -33.66 -26.41 -2.29
C GLY A 262 -32.30 -25.97 -1.72
N PHE A 263 -32.28 -24.78 -1.21
CA PHE A 263 -31.09 -24.22 -0.55
C PHE A 263 -31.49 -23.54 0.76
N GLU A 264 -30.51 -23.31 1.62
CA GLU A 264 -30.67 -22.60 2.88
C GLU A 264 -29.42 -21.78 3.20
N ASN A 265 -29.46 -20.98 4.28
CA ASN A 265 -28.33 -20.23 4.82
C ASN A 265 -27.64 -19.34 3.76
N ALA A 266 -28.42 -18.62 2.93
CA ALA A 266 -27.85 -17.66 2.00
C ALA A 266 -27.07 -16.59 2.74
N ASN A 267 -25.87 -16.28 2.25
CA ASN A 267 -25.02 -15.22 2.80
C ASN A 267 -25.77 -13.89 2.75
N PRO A 268 -25.78 -13.10 3.86
CA PRO A 268 -26.48 -11.82 3.87
C PRO A 268 -26.05 -10.86 2.75
N ALA A 269 -24.79 -10.93 2.30
CA ALA A 269 -24.28 -10.08 1.22
C ALA A 269 -24.93 -10.37 -0.14
N ILE A 270 -25.40 -11.61 -0.38
CA ILE A 270 -26.05 -12.01 -1.61
C ILE A 270 -27.55 -12.33 -1.42
N GLN A 271 -28.04 -12.28 -0.19
CA GLN A 271 -29.43 -12.53 0.14
C GLN A 271 -30.31 -11.34 -0.33
N SER A 272 -30.78 -11.43 -1.56
CA SER A 272 -31.61 -10.42 -2.21
C SER A 272 -32.60 -11.06 -3.17
N SER A 273 -33.53 -10.26 -3.71
CA SER A 273 -34.43 -10.70 -4.77
C SER A 273 -33.72 -11.14 -6.06
N ASN A 274 -32.45 -10.80 -6.19
CA ASN A 274 -31.62 -11.15 -7.35
C ASN A 274 -30.88 -12.48 -7.20
N LEU A 275 -30.95 -13.14 -6.01
CA LEU A 275 -30.42 -14.47 -5.82
C LEU A 275 -31.41 -15.50 -6.36
N LEU A 276 -31.02 -16.25 -7.36
CA LEU A 276 -31.76 -17.34 -7.94
C LEU A 276 -30.99 -18.65 -7.80
N VAL A 277 -31.63 -19.68 -7.26
CA VAL A 277 -31.06 -21.04 -7.19
C VAL A 277 -32.11 -22.03 -7.72
N ASN A 278 -31.81 -22.68 -8.84
CA ASN A 278 -32.69 -23.60 -9.53
C ASN A 278 -31.96 -24.91 -9.91
N ALA A 279 -32.66 -26.02 -9.82
CA ALA A 279 -32.18 -27.29 -10.35
C ALA A 279 -32.99 -27.70 -11.60
N GLY A 280 -32.30 -28.31 -12.56
CA GLY A 280 -32.93 -28.78 -13.81
C GLY A 280 -31.94 -29.49 -14.70
N VAL A 281 -32.42 -29.86 -15.90
CA VAL A 281 -31.57 -30.43 -16.95
C VAL A 281 -31.19 -29.35 -17.93
N PHE A 282 -29.90 -29.08 -18.06
CA PHE A 282 -29.33 -28.08 -18.96
C PHE A 282 -28.30 -28.74 -19.86
N ALA A 283 -28.47 -28.62 -21.16
CA ALA A 283 -27.63 -29.28 -22.16
C ALA A 283 -27.44 -30.81 -21.88
N GLY A 284 -28.50 -31.48 -21.38
CA GLY A 284 -28.49 -32.94 -21.09
C GLY A 284 -27.81 -33.28 -19.74
N GLN A 285 -27.37 -32.32 -18.95
CA GLN A 285 -26.77 -32.53 -17.62
C GLN A 285 -27.72 -32.05 -16.53
N SER A 286 -27.87 -32.84 -15.46
CA SER A 286 -28.56 -32.35 -14.25
C SER A 286 -27.67 -31.38 -13.49
N GLN A 287 -28.16 -30.17 -13.32
CA GLN A 287 -27.38 -29.07 -12.68
C GLN A 287 -28.21 -28.40 -11.61
N VAL A 288 -27.52 -27.93 -10.54
CA VAL A 288 -28.00 -26.87 -9.70
C VAL A 288 -27.29 -25.58 -10.15
N ARG A 289 -28.06 -24.56 -10.49
CA ARG A 289 -27.55 -23.28 -10.91
C ARG A 289 -27.86 -22.20 -9.87
N LEU A 290 -26.84 -21.42 -9.53
CA LEU A 290 -26.95 -20.22 -8.72
C LEU A 290 -26.57 -19.02 -9.59
N SER A 291 -27.42 -18.01 -9.59
CA SER A 291 -27.11 -16.72 -10.17
C SER A 291 -27.44 -15.59 -9.18
N TRP A 292 -26.61 -14.59 -9.16
CA TRP A 292 -26.79 -13.39 -8.37
C TRP A 292 -26.12 -12.20 -9.07
N PHE A 293 -26.70 -11.02 -8.96
CA PHE A 293 -26.07 -9.77 -9.45
C PHE A 293 -26.48 -8.57 -8.61
N ASN A 294 -25.60 -7.58 -8.53
CA ASN A 294 -25.84 -6.30 -7.86
C ASN A 294 -24.94 -5.21 -8.46
N ALA A 295 -25.51 -4.03 -8.68
CA ALA A 295 -24.75 -2.86 -9.13
C ALA A 295 -23.77 -2.34 -8.07
N ASN A 296 -24.03 -2.62 -6.78
CA ASN A 296 -23.09 -2.37 -5.68
C ASN A 296 -22.29 -3.65 -5.43
N PRO A 297 -21.00 -3.70 -5.81
CA PRO A 297 -20.21 -4.90 -5.67
C PRO A 297 -19.96 -5.26 -4.20
N ILE A 298 -19.79 -6.55 -3.95
CA ILE A 298 -19.47 -7.07 -2.62
C ILE A 298 -18.02 -7.57 -2.57
N SER A 299 -17.47 -7.63 -1.36
CA SER A 299 -16.18 -8.25 -1.08
C SER A 299 -16.38 -9.24 0.06
N LEU A 300 -16.05 -10.51 -0.19
CA LEU A 300 -16.32 -11.62 0.73
C LEU A 300 -15.13 -11.99 1.62
N GLY A 301 -14.04 -11.18 1.54
CA GLY A 301 -12.87 -11.34 2.40
C GLY A 301 -11.95 -12.49 2.00
N ASN A 302 -10.96 -12.79 2.87
CA ASN A 302 -9.85 -13.69 2.61
C ASN A 302 -9.93 -14.99 3.42
N SER A 303 -11.09 -15.27 4.00
CA SER A 303 -11.39 -16.52 4.70
C SER A 303 -12.55 -17.20 3.99
N PRO A 304 -12.64 -18.53 3.99
CA PRO A 304 -13.77 -19.22 3.38
C PRO A 304 -15.09 -18.75 3.97
N VAL A 305 -16.00 -18.30 3.11
CA VAL A 305 -17.34 -17.82 3.44
C VAL A 305 -18.35 -18.68 2.70
N THR A 306 -19.40 -19.11 3.37
CA THR A 306 -20.52 -19.82 2.73
C THR A 306 -21.36 -18.83 1.94
N LEU A 307 -21.60 -19.14 0.66
CA LEU A 307 -22.55 -18.43 -0.19
C LEU A 307 -23.98 -18.90 0.09
N VAL A 308 -24.22 -20.19 -0.02
CA VAL A 308 -25.47 -20.88 0.28
C VAL A 308 -25.17 -22.33 0.65
N ASN A 309 -26.12 -23.01 1.28
CA ASN A 309 -26.08 -24.45 1.44
C ASN A 309 -27.06 -25.09 0.46
N TYR A 310 -26.60 -26.00 -0.42
CA TYR A 310 -27.49 -26.83 -1.24
C TYR A 310 -28.01 -28.00 -0.41
N ARG A 311 -29.31 -28.29 -0.52
CA ARG A 311 -29.94 -29.38 0.19
C ARG A 311 -30.28 -30.52 -0.77
N PHE A 312 -29.83 -31.72 -0.43
CA PHE A 312 -30.10 -32.94 -1.22
C PHE A 312 -30.65 -34.07 -0.33
N VAL A 313 -31.52 -34.88 -0.89
CA VAL A 313 -31.82 -36.22 -0.36
C VAL A 313 -30.86 -37.18 -1.06
N VAL A 314 -30.22 -38.04 -0.27
CA VAL A 314 -29.21 -39.01 -0.73
C VAL A 314 -29.88 -40.33 -1.11
N ASN A 315 -29.81 -40.71 -2.39
CA ASN A 315 -30.31 -42.01 -2.88
C ASN A 315 -29.15 -42.96 -3.21
N ALA A 316 -28.02 -42.40 -3.69
CA ALA A 316 -26.80 -43.13 -4.01
C ALA A 316 -25.61 -42.16 -4.01
N SER A 317 -24.40 -42.70 -4.18
CA SER A 317 -23.18 -41.89 -4.32
C SER A 317 -23.19 -41.08 -5.61
N SER A 318 -22.69 -39.84 -5.55
CA SER A 318 -22.59 -38.91 -6.69
C SER A 318 -21.35 -38.08 -6.59
N THR A 319 -20.69 -37.80 -7.70
CA THR A 319 -19.75 -36.68 -7.83
C THR A 319 -20.52 -35.39 -7.95
N LEU A 320 -19.92 -34.30 -7.45
CA LEU A 320 -20.39 -32.93 -7.56
C LEU A 320 -19.31 -32.13 -8.28
N ALA A 321 -19.55 -31.79 -9.53
CA ALA A 321 -18.53 -31.16 -10.38
C ALA A 321 -19.02 -29.85 -10.98
N TRP A 322 -18.19 -28.81 -10.86
CA TRP A 322 -18.48 -27.54 -11.49
C TRP A 322 -18.44 -27.65 -13.01
N ASP A 323 -19.41 -27.05 -13.70
CA ASP A 323 -19.45 -27.02 -15.16
C ASP A 323 -18.53 -25.91 -15.70
N LEU A 324 -17.26 -26.24 -15.87
CA LEU A 324 -16.25 -25.34 -16.42
C LEU A 324 -16.17 -25.42 -17.95
N ALA A 325 -16.88 -26.36 -18.58
CA ALA A 325 -16.84 -26.55 -20.01
C ALA A 325 -17.77 -25.60 -20.77
N THR A 326 -18.84 -25.14 -20.12
CA THR A 326 -19.83 -24.24 -20.72
C THR A 326 -19.51 -22.80 -20.32
N ALA A 327 -19.22 -21.97 -21.30
CA ALA A 327 -18.92 -20.56 -21.05
C ALA A 327 -20.04 -19.85 -20.27
N GLY A 328 -19.68 -19.05 -19.27
CA GLY A 328 -20.62 -18.31 -18.42
C GLY A 328 -21.28 -19.15 -17.29
N ASN A 329 -21.08 -20.48 -17.23
CA ASN A 329 -21.69 -21.33 -16.20
C ASN A 329 -21.02 -21.24 -14.84
N CYS A 330 -19.70 -21.01 -14.81
CA CYS A 330 -18.92 -20.85 -13.57
C CYS A 330 -18.06 -19.61 -13.71
N GLU A 331 -18.63 -18.46 -13.37
CA GLU A 331 -18.02 -17.15 -13.60
C GLU A 331 -18.38 -16.17 -12.48
N TYR A 332 -17.46 -15.29 -12.18
CA TYR A 332 -17.65 -14.10 -11.37
C TYR A 332 -17.33 -12.88 -12.21
N ALA A 333 -18.11 -11.83 -12.07
CA ALA A 333 -17.84 -10.55 -12.73
C ALA A 333 -17.89 -9.39 -11.72
N ASP A 334 -17.23 -8.28 -12.04
CA ASP A 334 -17.32 -7.05 -11.28
C ASP A 334 -18.64 -6.29 -11.57
N ALA A 335 -18.84 -5.14 -10.93
CA ALA A 335 -20.04 -4.31 -11.13
C ALA A 335 -20.18 -3.75 -12.55
N SER A 336 -19.11 -3.78 -13.35
CA SER A 336 -19.10 -3.36 -14.77
C SER A 336 -19.28 -4.55 -15.71
N ALA A 337 -19.64 -5.72 -15.18
CA ALA A 337 -19.74 -7.00 -15.91
C ALA A 337 -18.42 -7.48 -16.54
N THR A 338 -17.26 -7.04 -16.02
CA THR A 338 -15.96 -7.54 -16.44
C THR A 338 -15.65 -8.83 -15.71
N PRO A 339 -15.32 -9.93 -16.41
CA PRO A 339 -15.01 -11.21 -15.77
C PRO A 339 -13.82 -11.10 -14.81
N ILE A 340 -13.97 -11.64 -13.60
CA ILE A 340 -12.89 -11.77 -12.62
C ILE A 340 -12.06 -12.98 -13.04
N THR A 341 -10.79 -12.73 -13.35
CA THR A 341 -9.82 -13.74 -13.75
C THR A 341 -9.22 -14.47 -12.53
N ALA A 342 -8.51 -15.56 -12.73
CA ALA A 342 -7.86 -16.36 -11.66
C ALA A 342 -8.87 -16.95 -10.65
N VAL A 343 -9.98 -17.50 -11.14
CA VAL A 343 -10.96 -18.24 -10.35
C VAL A 343 -10.62 -19.74 -10.37
N GLN A 344 -10.68 -20.38 -9.21
CA GLN A 344 -10.49 -21.82 -9.04
C GLN A 344 -11.77 -22.46 -8.51
N PHE A 345 -12.05 -23.68 -8.95
CA PHE A 345 -13.23 -24.44 -8.55
C PHE A 345 -12.82 -25.80 -8.03
N ASN A 346 -13.16 -26.13 -6.79
CA ASN A 346 -12.91 -27.40 -6.16
C ASN A 346 -14.20 -28.21 -6.13
N ASN A 347 -14.17 -29.38 -6.80
CA ASN A 347 -15.27 -30.33 -6.83
C ASN A 347 -15.41 -31.04 -5.50
N GLY A 348 -16.61 -31.62 -5.27
CA GLY A 348 -16.90 -32.45 -4.12
C GLY A 348 -17.56 -33.77 -4.53
N ALA A 349 -18.04 -34.48 -3.53
CA ALA A 349 -18.75 -35.72 -3.73
C ALA A 349 -19.65 -36.05 -2.54
N VAL A 350 -20.66 -36.84 -2.78
CA VAL A 350 -21.46 -37.53 -1.74
C VAL A 350 -21.19 -39.04 -1.85
N THR A 351 -20.67 -39.62 -0.76
CA THR A 351 -20.56 -41.08 -0.63
C THR A 351 -21.74 -41.58 0.17
N ALA A 352 -22.62 -42.31 -0.47
CA ALA A 352 -23.79 -42.88 0.17
C ALA A 352 -23.45 -44.22 0.84
N ASN A 353 -23.69 -44.29 2.13
CA ASN A 353 -23.59 -45.54 2.88
C ASN A 353 -24.94 -46.27 2.84
N PRO A 354 -25.00 -47.47 2.27
CA PRO A 354 -26.25 -48.20 2.17
C PRO A 354 -26.69 -48.72 3.54
N VAL A 355 -28.00 -48.80 3.72
CA VAL A 355 -28.57 -49.52 4.85
C VAL A 355 -28.16 -51.00 4.73
N ARG A 356 -27.53 -51.56 5.75
CA ARG A 356 -27.17 -52.97 5.79
C ARG A 356 -28.34 -53.77 6.31
N VAL A 357 -28.75 -54.81 5.56
CA VAL A 357 -29.76 -55.79 5.99
C VAL A 357 -29.03 -57.10 6.27
N THR A 358 -29.10 -57.56 7.52
CA THR A 358 -28.54 -58.86 7.94
C THR A 358 -29.68 -59.77 8.32
N THR A 359 -29.71 -61.03 7.78
CA THR A 359 -30.70 -62.07 8.13
C THR A 359 -30.03 -63.10 9.01
N LEU A 360 -30.60 -63.33 10.18
CA LEU A 360 -30.21 -64.33 11.13
C LEU A 360 -31.28 -65.39 11.17
N THR A 361 -30.88 -66.70 11.27
CA THR A 361 -31.79 -67.82 11.49
C THR A 361 -31.37 -68.48 12.78
N GLN A 362 -32.31 -68.64 13.71
CA GLN A 362 -32.03 -69.24 15.00
C GLN A 362 -33.13 -70.25 15.36
N THR A 363 -32.69 -71.37 15.86
CA THR A 363 -33.61 -72.36 16.44
C THR A 363 -33.33 -72.53 17.93
N ILE A 364 -34.36 -72.49 18.80
CA ILE A 364 -34.25 -72.71 20.23
C ILE A 364 -35.12 -73.82 20.69
N PRO A 365 -34.78 -74.55 21.80
CA PRO A 365 -35.61 -75.58 22.40
C PRO A 365 -36.91 -75.00 22.95
N TYR A 366 -37.93 -75.83 23.02
CA TYR A 366 -39.21 -75.49 23.67
C TYR A 366 -38.99 -75.07 25.12
N GLY A 367 -39.65 -73.98 25.53
CA GLY A 367 -39.55 -73.42 26.86
C GLY A 367 -38.32 -72.54 27.12
N THR A 368 -37.42 -72.45 26.17
CA THR A 368 -36.26 -71.50 26.26
C THR A 368 -36.56 -70.13 25.65
N THR A 369 -35.66 -69.17 25.84
CA THR A 369 -35.79 -67.82 25.32
C THR A 369 -34.56 -67.41 24.52
N PHE A 370 -34.73 -66.50 23.55
CA PHE A 370 -33.67 -65.89 22.79
C PHE A 370 -33.70 -64.37 22.91
N ALA A 371 -32.57 -63.77 23.34
CA ALA A 371 -32.45 -62.36 23.42
C ALA A 371 -32.11 -61.74 22.04
N PHE A 372 -32.91 -60.80 21.56
CA PHE A 372 -32.77 -60.17 20.28
C PHE A 372 -33.08 -58.68 20.41
N CYS A 373 -32.10 -57.82 20.14
CA CYS A 373 -32.25 -56.35 20.19
C CYS A 373 -32.95 -55.84 21.46
N GLY A 374 -32.53 -56.35 22.64
CA GLY A 374 -33.08 -55.95 23.94
C GLY A 374 -34.43 -56.58 24.27
N GLN A 375 -35.01 -57.39 23.39
CA GLN A 375 -36.25 -58.15 23.61
C GLN A 375 -35.94 -59.61 23.91
N THR A 376 -36.78 -60.23 24.75
CA THR A 376 -36.72 -61.67 25.04
C THR A 376 -37.81 -62.36 24.31
N LEU A 377 -37.42 -63.14 23.31
CA LEU A 377 -38.33 -63.87 22.40
C LEU A 377 -38.55 -65.33 22.85
N ARG A 378 -39.81 -65.81 22.78
CA ARG A 378 -40.22 -67.18 23.19
C ARG A 378 -40.99 -67.94 22.14
N TYR A 379 -41.35 -67.27 21.04
CA TYR A 379 -42.20 -67.86 20.01
C TYR A 379 -41.51 -67.86 18.67
N SER A 380 -41.76 -68.82 17.82
CA SER A 380 -41.35 -68.82 16.45
C SER A 380 -41.95 -67.65 15.71
N GLY A 381 -41.13 -66.97 14.86
CA GLY A 381 -41.61 -65.84 14.12
C GLY A 381 -40.44 -65.09 13.44
N ASN A 382 -40.78 -64.14 12.60
CA ASN A 382 -39.82 -63.17 12.02
C ASN A 382 -39.82 -61.89 12.82
N TYR A 383 -38.65 -61.52 13.28
CA TYR A 383 -38.43 -60.33 14.08
C TYR A 383 -37.45 -59.41 13.36
N SER A 384 -37.62 -58.12 13.49
CA SER A 384 -36.74 -57.15 12.88
C SER A 384 -36.39 -56.07 13.89
N CYS A 385 -35.16 -55.62 13.89
CA CYS A 385 -34.75 -54.44 14.65
C CYS A 385 -33.80 -53.59 13.83
N ALA A 386 -33.80 -52.27 14.11
CA ALA A 386 -32.85 -51.34 13.59
C ALA A 386 -31.71 -51.15 14.59
N LEU A 387 -30.48 -51.20 14.12
CA LEU A 387 -29.24 -50.92 14.87
C LEU A 387 -28.45 -49.88 14.12
N THR A 388 -27.78 -48.97 14.83
CA THR A 388 -26.88 -48.04 14.20
C THR A 388 -25.57 -48.74 13.85
N SER A 389 -25.18 -48.69 12.57
CA SER A 389 -23.89 -49.24 12.10
C SER A 389 -22.71 -48.40 12.56
N ALA A 390 -21.49 -48.92 12.43
CA ALA A 390 -20.27 -48.18 12.69
C ALA A 390 -20.10 -46.92 11.81
N ALA A 391 -20.78 -46.89 10.65
CA ALA A 391 -20.84 -45.74 9.77
C ALA A 391 -21.92 -44.72 10.13
N GLY A 392 -22.64 -44.94 11.24
CA GLY A 392 -23.73 -44.09 11.71
C GLY A 392 -25.08 -44.33 11.02
N CYS A 393 -25.13 -45.19 9.99
CA CYS A 393 -26.36 -45.48 9.27
C CYS A 393 -27.14 -46.65 9.92
N ASP A 394 -28.46 -46.66 9.74
CA ASP A 394 -29.29 -47.73 10.25
C ASP A 394 -28.91 -49.07 9.58
N SER A 395 -28.89 -50.09 10.39
CA SER A 395 -28.77 -51.50 9.95
C SER A 395 -30.01 -52.24 10.36
N ILE A 396 -30.62 -52.99 9.46
CA ILE A 396 -31.77 -53.82 9.76
C ILE A 396 -31.28 -55.25 9.99
N VAL A 397 -31.56 -55.77 11.18
CA VAL A 397 -31.34 -57.22 11.46
C VAL A 397 -32.67 -57.90 11.49
N ASN A 398 -32.86 -58.83 10.55
CA ASN A 398 -34.05 -59.75 10.46
C ASN A 398 -33.66 -61.02 11.08
N LEU A 399 -34.47 -61.52 12.04
CA LEU A 399 -34.32 -62.83 12.69
C LEU A 399 -35.49 -63.71 12.34
N ALA A 400 -35.23 -64.87 11.76
CA ALA A 400 -36.18 -65.97 11.65
C ALA A 400 -35.93 -66.89 12.84
N LEU A 401 -36.80 -66.81 13.86
CA LEU A 401 -36.72 -67.66 15.05
C LEU A 401 -37.63 -68.84 14.92
N THR A 402 -37.07 -70.03 15.15
CA THR A 402 -37.84 -71.31 15.22
C THR A 402 -37.74 -71.88 16.63
N VAL A 403 -38.86 -72.16 17.28
CA VAL A 403 -38.92 -72.90 18.54
C VAL A 403 -39.22 -74.38 18.27
N ALA A 404 -38.31 -75.26 18.64
CA ALA A 404 -38.47 -76.67 18.43
C ALA A 404 -39.67 -77.17 19.24
N PRO A 405 -40.43 -78.20 18.75
CA PRO A 405 -41.50 -78.80 19.51
C PRO A 405 -40.98 -79.44 20.79
N PRO A 406 -41.82 -79.60 21.86
CA PRO A 406 -41.40 -80.31 23.05
C PRO A 406 -40.99 -81.72 22.65
N GLN A 407 -39.89 -82.24 23.15
CA GLN A 407 -39.48 -83.63 22.96
C GLN A 407 -40.39 -84.46 23.83
N ALA A 408 -40.93 -85.55 23.22
CA ALA A 408 -41.80 -86.50 23.87
C ALA A 408 -41.10 -87.32 24.95
#